data_b479ac2aa0270903fb53e00b374fea4c
#
_entry.id   b479ac2aa0270903fb53e00b374fea4c
#
_cell.length_a   1.000
_cell.length_b   1.000
_cell.length_c   1.000
_cell.angle_alpha   90.00
_cell.angle_beta   90.00
_cell.angle_gamma   90.00
#
_symmetry.space_group_name_H-M   'P 1'
#
loop_
_entity.id
_entity.type
_entity.pdbx_description
1 polymer ?
#
loop_
_entity_poly.entity_id
_entity_poly.type
_entity_poly.pdbx_seq_one_letter_code
_entity_poly.pdbx_strand_id
1 'polypeptide(L)' 'MDALMTHATSLCERLKRLGFAKENQMRLYGQEFELKSDPIQMGEDLVFIDAVEKKSRQFSRIRVPSMIVRMASSETRAA' A
#
# COMPACT_ATOMS: atom_id res chain seq x y z
N MET A 1 -15.64 21.98 -2.63
CA MET A 1 -15.58 21.00 -2.70
C MET A 1 -14.34 20.42 -2.65
N ASP A 2 -13.57 20.80 -3.25
CA ASP A 2 -12.33 20.20 -3.23
C ASP A 2 -11.54 20.38 -2.00
N ALA A 3 -11.80 21.42 -1.26
CA ALA A 3 -11.09 21.62 -0.03
C ALA A 3 -11.26 20.45 0.92
N LEU A 4 -12.43 19.85 0.89
CA LEU A 4 -12.66 18.71 1.73
C LEU A 4 -11.81 17.53 1.30
N MET A 5 -11.66 17.40 0.00
CA MET A 5 -10.88 16.29 -0.47
C MET A 5 -9.43 16.41 -0.11
N THR A 6 -8.93 17.63 -0.06
CA THR A 6 -7.53 17.79 0.24
C THR A 6 -7.20 17.46 1.68
N HIS A 7 -8.19 17.48 2.56
CA HIS A 7 -7.93 17.14 3.94
C HIS A 7 -8.01 15.65 4.19
N ALA A 8 -8.69 14.95 3.31
CA ALA A 8 -8.88 13.52 3.51
C ALA A 8 -7.83 12.74 2.75
N THR A 9 -6.66 12.62 3.33
CA THR A 9 -5.62 11.80 2.73
C THR A 9 -6.11 10.36 2.75
N SER A 10 -6.19 9.76 1.59
CA SER A 10 -6.70 8.41 1.50
C SER A 10 -5.73 7.42 2.11
N LEU A 11 -6.25 6.24 2.42
CA LEU A 11 -5.42 5.17 2.94
C LEU A 11 -4.30 4.83 1.95
N CYS A 12 -4.61 4.80 0.68
CA CYS A 12 -3.61 4.49 -0.32
C CYS A 12 -2.49 5.53 -0.35
N GLU A 13 -2.84 6.80 -0.16
CA GLU A 13 -1.83 7.85 -0.11
C GLU A 13 -0.91 7.65 1.08
N ARG A 14 -1.47 7.26 2.22
CA ARG A 14 -0.66 7.03 3.40
C ARG A 14 0.26 5.83 3.22
N LEU A 15 -0.24 4.79 2.58
CA LEU A 15 0.59 3.63 2.31
C LEU A 15 1.72 3.97 1.37
N LYS A 16 1.48 4.85 0.39
CA LYS A 16 2.53 5.28 -0.50
C LYS A 16 3.64 5.99 0.28
N ARG A 17 3.28 6.77 1.27
CA ARG A 17 4.27 7.45 2.09
C ARG A 17 5.09 6.48 2.90
N LEU A 18 4.53 5.34 3.24
CA LEU A 18 5.26 4.32 3.97
C LEU A 18 6.14 3.47 3.06
N GLY A 19 6.12 3.76 1.76
CA GLY A 19 6.97 3.02 0.83
C GLY A 19 6.22 2.13 -0.12
N PHE A 20 4.90 1.97 0.05
CA PHE A 20 4.11 1.11 -0.83
C PHE A 20 3.69 1.92 -2.03
N ALA A 21 4.63 2.16 -2.93
CA ALA A 21 4.37 2.95 -4.11
C ALA A 21 4.98 2.28 -5.32
N LYS A 22 4.40 2.55 -6.48
CA LYS A 22 4.88 1.99 -7.73
C LYS A 22 6.37 2.24 -7.90
N GLU A 23 7.06 1.20 -8.33
CA GLU A 23 8.49 1.21 -8.62
C GLU A 23 9.40 1.15 -7.40
N ASN A 24 8.86 1.15 -6.22
CA ASN A 24 9.66 0.94 -5.03
C ASN A 24 9.94 -0.54 -4.85
N GLN A 25 10.97 -0.84 -4.06
CA GLN A 25 11.27 -2.22 -3.70
C GLN A 25 10.98 -2.41 -2.24
N MET A 26 10.49 -3.60 -1.90
CA MET A 26 10.05 -3.82 -0.54
C MET A 26 10.12 -5.29 -0.18
N ARG A 27 10.44 -5.58 1.09
CA ARG A 27 10.43 -6.94 1.56
C ARG A 27 9.11 -7.21 2.27
N LEU A 28 8.39 -8.20 1.78
CA LEU A 28 7.12 -8.59 2.38
C LEU A 28 7.08 -10.11 2.47
N TYR A 29 6.58 -10.61 3.58
CA TYR A 29 6.42 -12.05 3.76
C TYR A 29 7.72 -12.81 3.50
N GLY A 30 8.84 -12.21 3.89
CA GLY A 30 10.13 -12.86 3.71
C GLY A 30 10.68 -12.84 2.31
N GLN A 31 10.04 -12.13 1.40
CA GLN A 31 10.47 -12.07 0.00
C GLN A 31 10.64 -10.63 -0.42
N GLU A 32 11.51 -10.42 -1.41
CA GLU A 32 11.73 -9.07 -1.93
C GLU A 32 10.94 -8.88 -3.20
N PHE A 33 10.23 -7.76 -3.24
CA PHE A 33 9.37 -7.45 -4.38
C PHE A 33 9.69 -6.09 -4.96
N GLU A 34 9.46 -5.98 -6.25
CA GLU A 34 9.46 -4.69 -6.90
C GLU A 34 8.01 -4.34 -7.15
N LEU A 35 7.54 -3.23 -6.61
CA LEU A 35 6.13 -2.87 -6.71
C LEU A 35 5.83 -2.32 -8.08
N LYS A 36 4.79 -2.85 -8.71
CA LYS A 36 4.41 -2.46 -10.07
C LYS A 36 3.17 -1.61 -10.14
N SER A 37 2.51 -1.38 -9.02
CA SER A 37 1.35 -0.51 -8.99
C SER A 37 1.34 0.23 -7.66
N ASP A 38 0.51 1.27 -7.59
CA ASP A 38 0.20 1.89 -6.32
C ASP A 38 -0.77 0.98 -5.58
N PRO A 39 -0.97 1.20 -4.28
CA PRO A 39 -1.92 0.38 -3.53
C PRO A 39 -3.32 0.46 -4.11
N ILE A 40 -4.01 -0.67 -4.10
CA ILE A 40 -5.38 -0.76 -4.61
C ILE A 40 -6.27 -1.17 -3.45
N GLN A 41 -7.14 -0.28 -3.05
CA GLN A 41 -8.03 -0.56 -1.92
C GLN A 41 -9.27 -1.28 -2.41
N MET A 42 -9.49 -2.48 -1.86
CA MET A 42 -10.60 -3.29 -2.27
C MET A 42 -11.66 -3.42 -1.17
N GLY A 43 -11.41 -2.83 -0.03
CA GLY A 43 -12.33 -2.86 1.10
C GLY A 43 -11.78 -2.00 2.19
N GLU A 44 -12.42 -1.98 3.34
CA GLU A 44 -11.99 -1.12 4.43
C GLU A 44 -10.55 -1.37 4.85
N ASP A 45 -10.23 -2.63 5.09
CA ASP A 45 -8.88 -2.98 5.50
C ASP A 45 -8.21 -3.88 4.50
N LEU A 46 -8.73 -3.94 3.29
CA LEU A 46 -8.23 -4.86 2.30
C LEU A 46 -7.56 -4.08 1.18
N VAL A 47 -6.25 -4.13 1.15
CA VAL A 47 -5.47 -3.40 0.16
C VAL A 47 -4.51 -4.36 -0.51
N PHE A 48 -4.42 -4.26 -1.83
CA PHE A 48 -3.51 -5.07 -2.61
C PHE A 48 -2.54 -4.19 -3.38
N ILE A 49 -1.47 -4.81 -3.84
CA ILE A 49 -0.50 -4.11 -4.65
C ILE A 49 0.07 -5.12 -5.62
N ASP A 50 0.25 -4.72 -6.87
CA ASP A 50 0.82 -5.60 -7.87
C ASP A 50 2.34 -5.52 -7.76
N ALA A 51 2.99 -6.67 -7.83
CA ALA A 51 4.42 -6.71 -7.62
C ALA A 51 5.06 -7.89 -8.33
N VAL A 52 6.35 -7.78 -8.55
CA VAL A 52 7.14 -8.87 -9.11
C VAL A 52 8.12 -9.31 -8.04
N GLU A 53 8.12 -10.59 -7.74
CA GLU A 53 9.06 -11.14 -6.77
C GLU A 53 10.44 -11.19 -7.44
N LYS A 54 11.44 -10.62 -6.78
CA LYS A 54 12.72 -10.42 -7.43
C LYS A 54 13.45 -11.70 -7.77
N LYS A 55 13.29 -12.71 -6.96
CA LYS A 55 14.00 -13.95 -7.17
C LYS A 55 13.40 -14.77 -8.30
N SER A 56 12.10 -14.99 -8.27
CA SER A 56 11.42 -15.80 -9.26
C SER A 56 10.97 -15.02 -10.46
N ARG A 57 10.95 -13.70 -10.35
CA ARG A 57 10.46 -12.83 -11.41
C ARG A 57 8.98 -13.02 -11.68
N GLN A 58 8.26 -13.57 -10.73
CA GLN A 58 6.83 -13.81 -10.91
C GLN A 58 6.03 -12.60 -10.51
N PHE A 59 5.07 -12.25 -11.37
CA PHE A 59 4.17 -11.15 -11.12
C PHE A 59 2.97 -11.67 -10.33
N SER A 60 2.59 -10.96 -9.29
CA SER A 60 1.40 -11.34 -8.55
C SER A 60 0.81 -10.14 -7.84
N ARG A 61 -0.46 -10.28 -7.48
CA ARG A 61 -1.13 -9.26 -6.69
C ARG A 61 -1.03 -9.68 -5.23
N ILE A 62 -0.42 -8.85 -4.42
CA ILE A 62 -0.11 -9.20 -3.05
C ILE A 62 -0.95 -8.35 -2.11
N ARG A 63 -1.44 -8.98 -1.05
CA ARG A 63 -2.17 -8.23 -0.05
C ARG A 63 -1.17 -7.50 0.84
N VAL A 64 -1.40 -6.22 1.05
CA VAL A 64 -0.59 -5.46 1.99
C VAL A 64 -0.90 -5.99 3.40
N PRO A 65 0.12 -6.27 4.21
CA PRO A 65 -0.13 -6.84 5.53
C PRO A 65 -1.13 -6.01 6.32
N SER A 66 -2.07 -6.69 6.96
CA SER A 66 -3.16 -5.98 7.62
C SER A 66 -2.66 -5.09 8.75
N MET A 67 -1.57 -5.47 9.40
CA MET A 67 -1.00 -4.65 10.45
C MET A 67 -0.57 -3.30 9.90
N ILE A 68 0.00 -3.29 8.70
CA ILE A 68 0.45 -2.06 8.07
C ILE A 68 -0.74 -1.21 7.64
N VAL A 69 -1.78 -1.87 7.14
CA VAL A 69 -2.99 -1.16 6.76
C VAL A 69 -3.60 -0.49 7.98
N ARG A 70 -3.60 -1.17 9.11
CA ARG A 70 -4.12 -0.60 10.33
C ARG A 70 -3.30 0.57 10.82
N MET A 71 -1.99 0.46 10.70
CA MET A 71 -1.11 1.56 11.08
C MET A 71 -1.42 2.80 10.26
N ALA A 72 -1.56 2.61 8.96
CA ALA A 72 -1.85 3.74 8.08
C ALA A 72 -3.22 4.32 8.38
N SER A 73 -4.20 3.47 8.70
CA SER A 73 -5.52 3.95 9.04
C SER A 73 -5.53 4.69 10.35
N SER A 74 -4.74 4.22 11.31
CA SER A 74 -4.67 4.86 12.61
C SER A 74 -4.17 6.27 12.51
N GLU A 75 -3.24 6.52 11.62
CA GLU A 75 -2.74 7.86 11.45
C GLU A 75 -3.85 8.83 11.07
N THR A 76 -4.83 8.35 10.34
CA THR A 76 -5.94 9.18 9.95
C THR A 76 -6.73 9.62 11.17
N ARG A 77 -6.82 8.75 12.17
CA ARG A 77 -7.59 9.08 13.32
C ARG A 77 -6.82 9.84 14.35
N ALA A 78 -5.54 9.77 14.30
CA ALA A 78 -4.70 10.40 15.29
C ALA A 78 -4.80 11.93 15.25
N ALA A 79 -5.37 12.45 14.24
CA ALA A 79 -5.51 13.91 14.17
C ALA A 79 -6.58 14.45 15.13
#